data_34cda1826589a0894638cfd483951f8a
#
_entry.id   34cda1826589a0894638cfd483951f8a
#
_cell.length_a   1.000
_cell.length_b   1.000
_cell.length_c   1.000
_cell.angle_alpha   90.00
_cell.angle_beta   90.00
_cell.angle_gamma   90.00
#
_symmetry.space_group_name_H-M   'P 1'
#
loop_
_entity.id
_entity.type
_entity.pdbx_description
1 polymer ?
#
loop_
_entity_poly.entity_id
_entity_poly.type
_entity_poly.pdbx_seq_one_letter_code
_entity_poly.pdbx_strand_id
1 'polypeptide(L)'
;MIQQTGKQAMRRLLGVVLVAALSTGPASAGELTGTLKKVKEANTIVLGVRDGGPPFSYIDNDQKYVGYTIDICGKIVEAVKKELDAPNLRVEMIPITSSTRIPLMTNGTIDLECGSTTNNADRQKQVAFANSHFVTASRFASKKAMGIRSIDDLKGKSVVSVAGSVNIVQIARVNAERKLDMNIQGAKDTVEAFLMLETDRSAAFVMDDVQLSVLIALSKDPAAYTISGEAFGPPEPYGIMLRKNDGPFKALVDRTTADLYRSPEITTIYRKWFESPVPPKGINYNFPMSAELKHAFAHPTDSPDPAAYKD
;
A
#
# COMPACT_ATOMS: atom_id res chain seq x y z
N MET A 1 33.93 -52.08 88.13
CA MET A 1 35.13 -52.67 87.53
C MET A 1 35.03 -52.47 86.03
N ILE A 2 36.03 -51.89 85.48
CA ILE A 2 36.36 -51.78 84.06
C ILE A 2 35.62 -50.73 83.17
N GLN A 3 36.38 -49.67 82.85
CA GLN A 3 36.28 -48.68 81.84
C GLN A 3 36.20 -49.27 80.46
N GLN A 4 35.55 -48.60 79.52
CA GLN A 4 36.09 -48.46 78.18
C GLN A 4 35.56 -47.19 77.52
N THR A 5 36.59 -46.46 77.07
CA THR A 5 36.57 -45.26 76.29
C THR A 5 36.14 -45.50 74.86
N GLY A 6 35.20 -44.71 74.36
CA GLY A 6 34.79 -44.72 72.94
C GLY A 6 35.10 -43.40 72.26
N LYS A 7 35.97 -43.45 71.28
CA LYS A 7 36.46 -42.33 70.46
C LYS A 7 35.37 -41.78 69.54
N GLN A 8 35.09 -40.51 69.63
CA GLN A 8 34.31 -39.76 68.64
C GLN A 8 35.10 -39.56 67.33
N ALA A 9 34.56 -40.14 66.27
CA ALA A 9 35.03 -39.89 64.90
C ALA A 9 34.21 -38.75 64.28
N MET A 10 34.87 -37.61 64.05
CA MET A 10 34.33 -36.44 63.44
C MET A 10 34.32 -36.62 61.91
N ARG A 11 33.13 -36.92 61.31
CA ARG A 11 32.92 -36.97 59.88
C ARG A 11 32.79 -35.53 59.36
N ARG A 12 33.82 -35.08 58.64
CA ARG A 12 33.77 -33.85 57.83
C ARG A 12 32.93 -34.13 56.58
N LEU A 13 31.73 -33.51 56.43
CA LEU A 13 30.97 -33.45 55.21
C LEU A 13 31.63 -32.35 54.34
N LEU A 14 32.26 -32.78 53.25
CA LEU A 14 32.60 -31.85 52.14
C LEU A 14 31.32 -31.61 51.32
N GLY A 15 30.78 -30.39 51.46
CA GLY A 15 29.72 -29.92 50.58
C GLY A 15 30.32 -29.55 49.20
N VAL A 16 29.99 -30.36 48.18
CA VAL A 16 30.28 -30.00 46.77
C VAL A 16 29.20 -29.02 46.36
N VAL A 17 29.53 -27.73 46.23
CA VAL A 17 28.68 -26.72 45.61
C VAL A 17 28.78 -26.89 44.13
N LEU A 18 27.78 -27.49 43.51
CA LEU A 18 27.62 -27.58 42.03
C LEU A 18 27.16 -26.21 41.52
N VAL A 19 28.07 -25.40 41.02
CA VAL A 19 27.75 -24.16 40.28
C VAL A 19 27.24 -24.58 38.90
N ALA A 20 25.93 -24.56 38.73
CA ALA A 20 25.30 -24.70 37.42
C ALA A 20 25.57 -23.42 36.62
N ALA A 21 26.54 -23.42 35.74
CA ALA A 21 26.75 -22.38 34.75
C ALA A 21 25.59 -22.41 33.76
N LEU A 22 24.63 -21.48 33.92
CA LEU A 22 23.63 -21.18 32.91
C LEU A 22 24.36 -20.61 31.69
N SER A 23 24.70 -21.45 30.73
CA SER A 23 25.15 -21.05 29.41
C SER A 23 23.94 -20.43 28.68
N THR A 24 23.78 -19.11 28.75
CA THR A 24 22.97 -18.36 27.79
C THR A 24 23.68 -18.47 26.44
N GLY A 25 23.35 -19.52 25.68
CA GLY A 25 23.75 -19.61 24.28
C GLY A 25 23.21 -18.37 23.54
N PRO A 26 23.95 -17.83 22.55
CA PRO A 26 23.41 -16.78 21.72
C PRO A 26 22.10 -17.28 21.12
N ALA A 27 21.01 -16.49 21.28
CA ALA A 27 19.77 -16.75 20.58
C ALA A 27 20.13 -16.84 19.09
N SER A 28 19.99 -18.03 18.51
CA SER A 28 20.22 -18.26 17.09
C SER A 28 19.25 -17.33 16.37
N ALA A 29 19.74 -16.24 15.77
CA ALA A 29 18.97 -15.46 14.84
C ALA A 29 18.51 -16.45 13.77
N GLY A 30 17.18 -16.69 13.68
CA GLY A 30 16.62 -17.64 12.73
C GLY A 30 17.17 -17.36 11.32
N GLU A 31 17.41 -18.40 10.54
CA GLU A 31 17.92 -18.23 9.17
C GLU A 31 16.97 -17.32 8.38
N LEU A 32 17.53 -16.27 7.77
CA LEU A 32 16.74 -15.36 6.93
C LEU A 32 16.15 -16.14 5.75
N THR A 33 14.89 -15.89 5.43
CA THR A 33 14.19 -16.53 4.32
C THR A 33 13.48 -15.49 3.45
N GLY A 34 12.97 -15.91 2.31
CA GLY A 34 12.15 -15.08 1.43
C GLY A 34 12.82 -13.77 1.00
N THR A 35 12.06 -12.69 1.06
CA THR A 35 12.51 -11.36 0.66
C THR A 35 13.64 -10.83 1.55
N LEU A 36 13.61 -11.06 2.86
CA LEU A 36 14.68 -10.59 3.75
C LEU A 36 16.03 -11.23 3.39
N LYS A 37 16.07 -12.52 3.08
CA LYS A 37 17.29 -13.20 2.61
C LYS A 37 17.78 -12.61 1.28
N LYS A 38 16.89 -12.51 0.26
CA LYS A 38 17.20 -11.90 -1.04
C LYS A 38 17.79 -10.50 -0.89
N VAL A 39 17.14 -9.64 -0.08
CA VAL A 39 17.55 -8.26 0.12
C VAL A 39 18.90 -8.17 0.82
N LYS A 40 19.15 -9.02 1.82
CA LYS A 40 20.44 -9.08 2.52
C LYS A 40 21.56 -9.50 1.58
N GLU A 41 21.37 -10.56 0.78
CA GLU A 41 22.35 -11.09 -0.15
C GLU A 41 22.66 -10.11 -1.30
N ALA A 42 21.63 -9.45 -1.86
CA ALA A 42 21.79 -8.47 -2.93
C ALA A 42 22.23 -7.08 -2.43
N ASN A 43 22.17 -6.81 -1.13
CA ASN A 43 22.30 -5.50 -0.53
C ASN A 43 21.43 -4.44 -1.26
N THR A 44 20.23 -4.85 -1.68
CA THR A 44 19.31 -4.00 -2.47
C THR A 44 17.87 -4.44 -2.23
N ILE A 45 16.98 -3.48 -1.96
CA ILE A 45 15.53 -3.64 -1.97
C ILE A 45 14.96 -2.96 -3.19
N VAL A 46 14.02 -3.60 -3.88
CA VAL A 46 13.43 -3.11 -5.14
C VAL A 46 11.98 -2.70 -4.91
N LEU A 47 11.68 -1.42 -5.16
CA LEU A 47 10.34 -0.84 -5.06
C LEU A 47 9.73 -0.70 -6.45
N GLY A 48 8.53 -1.27 -6.65
CA GLY A 48 7.71 -0.98 -7.82
C GLY A 48 6.96 0.34 -7.62
N VAL A 49 7.17 1.31 -8.49
CA VAL A 49 6.67 2.68 -8.38
C VAL A 49 5.90 3.11 -9.62
N ARG A 50 5.11 4.19 -9.54
CA ARG A 50 4.28 4.68 -10.65
C ARG A 50 4.86 5.97 -11.21
N ASP A 51 4.90 6.10 -12.54
CA ASP A 51 5.29 7.35 -13.19
C ASP A 51 4.19 8.43 -13.08
N GLY A 52 2.93 8.02 -13.12
CA GLY A 52 1.78 8.92 -13.19
C GLY A 52 0.62 8.51 -12.28
N GLY A 53 0.82 8.40 -10.98
CA GLY A 53 -0.21 8.08 -9.97
C GLY A 53 -0.27 9.07 -8.80
N PRO A 54 -0.36 10.40 -9.06
CA PRO A 54 -0.46 11.37 -7.98
C PRO A 54 -1.75 11.18 -7.17
N PRO A 55 -1.73 11.43 -5.85
CA PRO A 55 -0.61 11.86 -5.02
C PRO A 55 0.15 10.69 -4.39
N PHE A 56 -0.10 9.43 -4.79
CA PHE A 56 0.41 8.22 -4.14
C PHE A 56 1.85 7.88 -4.55
N SER A 57 2.11 7.84 -5.87
CA SER A 57 3.41 7.51 -6.44
C SER A 57 3.49 8.13 -7.84
N TYR A 58 4.44 9.03 -8.08
CA TYR A 58 4.61 9.73 -9.36
C TYR A 58 5.99 10.36 -9.45
N ILE A 59 6.35 10.83 -10.65
CA ILE A 59 7.60 11.56 -10.90
C ILE A 59 7.35 13.06 -10.73
N ASP A 60 8.19 13.73 -9.94
CA ASP A 60 8.18 15.18 -9.78
C ASP A 60 9.00 15.90 -10.88
N ASN A 61 9.10 17.21 -10.77
CA ASN A 61 9.88 18.04 -11.73
C ASN A 61 11.38 17.75 -11.69
N ASP A 62 11.90 17.20 -10.60
CA ASP A 62 13.31 16.84 -10.42
C ASP A 62 13.59 15.40 -10.87
N GLN A 63 12.65 14.76 -11.55
CA GLN A 63 12.71 13.36 -12.00
C GLN A 63 12.86 12.37 -10.85
N LYS A 64 12.33 12.69 -9.66
CA LYS A 64 12.33 11.82 -8.49
C LYS A 64 10.96 11.21 -8.29
N TYR A 65 10.93 9.94 -7.88
CA TYR A 65 9.71 9.32 -7.42
C TYR A 65 9.32 9.85 -6.05
N VAL A 66 8.13 10.41 -5.97
CA VAL A 66 7.56 11.01 -4.77
C VAL A 66 6.11 10.58 -4.59
N GLY A 67 5.55 10.79 -3.42
CA GLY A 67 4.15 10.53 -3.14
C GLY A 67 3.88 9.97 -1.76
N TYR A 68 2.63 9.94 -1.41
CA TYR A 68 2.14 9.45 -0.12
C TYR A 68 2.60 8.02 0.18
N THR A 69 2.42 7.11 -0.78
CA THR A 69 2.81 5.70 -0.60
C THR A 69 4.32 5.53 -0.67
N ILE A 70 5.04 6.40 -1.40
CA ILE A 70 6.51 6.42 -1.41
C ILE A 70 7.06 6.76 -0.02
N ASP A 71 6.47 7.75 0.67
CA ASP A 71 6.87 8.08 2.04
C ASP A 71 6.61 6.91 3.02
N ILE A 72 5.48 6.22 2.90
CA ILE A 72 5.17 5.03 3.71
C ILE A 72 6.16 3.88 3.41
N CYS A 73 6.44 3.61 2.13
CA CYS A 73 7.43 2.61 1.74
C CYS A 73 8.83 2.96 2.27
N GLY A 74 9.17 4.24 2.33
CA GLY A 74 10.41 4.70 2.95
C GLY A 74 10.54 4.26 4.41
N LYS A 75 9.44 4.29 5.20
CA LYS A 75 9.43 3.77 6.58
C LYS A 75 9.64 2.26 6.64
N ILE A 76 9.06 1.53 5.69
CA ILE A 76 9.29 0.08 5.59
C ILE A 76 10.77 -0.20 5.24
N VAL A 77 11.36 0.55 4.32
CA VAL A 77 12.77 0.41 3.97
C VAL A 77 13.68 0.65 5.17
N GLU A 78 13.42 1.68 5.98
CA GLU A 78 14.20 1.93 7.21
C GLU A 78 14.05 0.79 8.23
N ALA A 79 12.85 0.19 8.34
CA ALA A 79 12.66 -1.01 9.17
C ALA A 79 13.44 -2.21 8.64
N VAL A 80 13.50 -2.41 7.31
CA VAL A 80 14.30 -3.47 6.67
C VAL A 80 15.79 -3.25 6.92
N LYS A 81 16.29 -2.02 6.79
CA LYS A 81 17.70 -1.69 7.11
C LYS A 81 18.04 -2.07 8.54
N LYS A 82 17.16 -1.75 9.48
CA LYS A 82 17.35 -2.08 10.90
C LYS A 82 17.29 -3.58 11.16
N GLU A 83 16.31 -4.28 10.58
CA GLU A 83 16.13 -5.73 10.74
C GLU A 83 17.33 -6.52 10.22
N LEU A 84 17.93 -6.06 9.12
CA LEU A 84 19.05 -6.73 8.46
C LEU A 84 20.43 -6.24 8.93
N ASP A 85 20.50 -5.27 9.84
CA ASP A 85 21.75 -4.56 10.19
C ASP A 85 22.50 -4.13 8.90
N ALA A 86 21.78 -3.45 8.00
CA ALA A 86 22.26 -3.05 6.68
C ALA A 86 22.03 -1.54 6.45
N PRO A 87 22.76 -0.65 7.13
CA PRO A 87 22.52 0.80 7.04
C PRO A 87 22.76 1.35 5.61
N ASN A 88 23.59 0.69 4.83
CA ASN A 88 23.93 1.07 3.44
C ASN A 88 23.11 0.28 2.39
N LEU A 89 21.96 -0.27 2.78
CA LEU A 89 21.05 -0.96 1.85
C LEU A 89 20.65 -0.01 0.72
N ARG A 90 20.87 -0.44 -0.51
CA ARG A 90 20.46 0.32 -1.70
C ARG A 90 18.95 0.16 -1.94
N VAL A 91 18.34 1.23 -2.41
CA VAL A 91 16.95 1.23 -2.85
C VAL A 91 16.91 1.41 -4.36
N GLU A 92 16.37 0.45 -5.06
CA GLU A 92 16.11 0.54 -6.50
C GLU A 92 14.62 0.77 -6.73
N MET A 93 14.27 1.63 -7.68
CA MET A 93 12.89 1.94 -8.05
C MET A 93 12.65 1.53 -9.50
N ILE A 94 11.66 0.65 -9.71
CA ILE A 94 11.28 0.14 -11.03
C ILE A 94 9.88 0.68 -11.38
N PRO A 95 9.70 1.38 -12.52
CA PRO A 95 8.39 1.83 -12.96
C PRO A 95 7.50 0.65 -13.32
N ILE A 96 6.27 0.69 -12.82
CA ILE A 96 5.25 -0.33 -13.05
C ILE A 96 3.92 0.30 -13.49
N THR A 97 3.09 -0.49 -14.12
CA THR A 97 1.69 -0.16 -14.46
C THR A 97 0.71 -0.99 -13.64
N SER A 98 -0.59 -0.68 -13.75
CA SER A 98 -1.63 -1.51 -13.13
C SER A 98 -1.64 -2.95 -13.68
N SER A 99 -1.24 -3.15 -14.93
CA SER A 99 -1.19 -4.47 -15.58
C SER A 99 0.07 -5.26 -15.22
N THR A 100 1.21 -4.60 -14.96
CA THR A 100 2.51 -5.29 -14.75
C THR A 100 2.83 -5.55 -13.29
N ARG A 101 2.24 -4.84 -12.33
CA ARG A 101 2.58 -4.91 -10.90
C ARG A 101 2.49 -6.31 -10.29
N ILE A 102 1.39 -7.06 -10.57
CA ILE A 102 1.22 -8.40 -10.00
C ILE A 102 2.23 -9.40 -10.60
N PRO A 103 2.40 -9.51 -11.93
CA PRO A 103 3.47 -10.32 -12.50
C PRO A 103 4.86 -10.00 -11.96
N LEU A 104 5.24 -8.73 -11.84
CA LEU A 104 6.54 -8.32 -11.33
C LEU A 104 6.73 -8.61 -9.84
N MET A 105 5.66 -8.59 -9.06
CA MET A 105 5.68 -9.02 -7.66
C MET A 105 5.83 -10.54 -7.54
N THR A 106 5.04 -11.30 -8.29
CA THR A 106 5.02 -12.77 -8.18
C THR A 106 6.30 -13.43 -8.67
N ASN A 107 6.96 -12.86 -9.71
CA ASN A 107 8.24 -13.36 -10.22
C ASN A 107 9.46 -12.85 -9.43
N GLY A 108 9.26 -11.98 -8.43
CA GLY A 108 10.32 -11.49 -7.56
C GLY A 108 11.15 -10.32 -8.12
N THR A 109 10.74 -9.70 -9.23
CA THR A 109 11.40 -8.52 -9.78
C THR A 109 11.32 -7.34 -8.81
N ILE A 110 10.16 -7.12 -8.17
CA ILE A 110 9.97 -6.11 -7.13
C ILE A 110 9.71 -6.76 -5.76
N ASP A 111 10.07 -6.08 -4.69
CA ASP A 111 9.91 -6.54 -3.31
C ASP A 111 8.71 -5.89 -2.61
N LEU A 112 8.43 -4.63 -2.93
CA LEU A 112 7.25 -3.88 -2.50
C LEU A 112 6.64 -3.14 -3.69
N GLU A 113 5.32 -3.04 -3.74
CA GLU A 113 4.62 -2.17 -4.69
C GLU A 113 4.11 -0.93 -3.96
N CYS A 114 4.69 0.21 -4.29
CA CYS A 114 4.49 1.48 -3.62
C CYS A 114 3.57 2.40 -4.43
N GLY A 115 2.33 1.98 -4.62
CA GLY A 115 1.33 2.70 -5.40
C GLY A 115 -0.04 2.75 -4.72
N SER A 116 -1.10 2.78 -5.54
CA SER A 116 -2.51 2.83 -5.13
C SER A 116 -3.21 1.54 -5.54
N THR A 117 -2.79 0.41 -4.97
CA THR A 117 -3.34 -0.89 -5.34
C THR A 117 -4.48 -1.30 -4.43
N THR A 118 -5.69 -1.44 -5.01
CA THR A 118 -6.84 -2.02 -4.30
C THR A 118 -6.49 -3.40 -3.79
N ASN A 119 -6.62 -3.58 -2.48
CA ASN A 119 -6.57 -4.86 -1.81
C ASN A 119 -7.95 -5.52 -1.90
N ASN A 120 -8.05 -6.62 -2.62
CA ASN A 120 -9.26 -7.42 -2.72
C ASN A 120 -8.96 -8.92 -2.68
N ALA A 121 -9.99 -9.73 -2.44
CA ALA A 121 -9.86 -11.17 -2.26
C ALA A 121 -9.23 -11.88 -3.47
N ASP A 122 -9.49 -11.44 -4.71
CA ASP A 122 -8.93 -12.07 -5.91
C ASP A 122 -7.44 -11.81 -6.05
N ARG A 123 -6.97 -10.60 -5.71
CA ARG A 123 -5.55 -10.26 -5.69
C ARG A 123 -4.82 -10.96 -4.56
N GLN A 124 -5.45 -11.13 -3.40
CA GLN A 124 -4.88 -11.89 -2.28
C GLN A 124 -4.67 -13.38 -2.59
N LYS A 125 -5.29 -13.93 -3.64
CA LYS A 125 -4.95 -15.28 -4.12
C LYS A 125 -3.55 -15.36 -4.72
N GLN A 126 -3.00 -14.25 -5.22
CA GLN A 126 -1.72 -14.18 -5.95
C GLN A 126 -0.61 -13.48 -5.17
N VAL A 127 -0.94 -12.46 -4.39
CA VAL A 127 0.00 -11.61 -3.64
C VAL A 127 -0.49 -11.41 -2.21
N ALA A 128 0.35 -10.84 -1.35
CA ALA A 128 -0.04 -10.36 -0.02
C ALA A 128 -0.09 -8.83 -0.01
N PHE A 129 -0.77 -8.28 0.99
CA PHE A 129 -0.85 -6.85 1.23
C PHE A 129 -0.44 -6.53 2.66
N ALA A 130 0.16 -5.37 2.86
CA ALA A 130 0.34 -4.76 4.18
C ALA A 130 -1.00 -4.19 4.69
N ASN A 131 -1.02 -3.73 5.93
CA ASN A 131 -2.15 -2.97 6.47
C ASN A 131 -2.56 -1.85 5.50
N SER A 132 -3.85 -1.65 5.34
CA SER A 132 -4.39 -0.69 4.36
C SER A 132 -4.03 0.75 4.72
N HIS A 133 -3.53 1.48 3.72
CA HIS A 133 -3.06 2.86 3.89
C HIS A 133 -4.01 3.91 3.35
N PHE A 134 -5.08 3.50 2.66
CA PHE A 134 -6.10 4.39 2.12
C PHE A 134 -7.43 3.64 1.93
N VAL A 135 -8.55 4.39 1.88
CA VAL A 135 -9.87 3.87 1.52
C VAL A 135 -10.50 4.83 0.53
N THR A 136 -11.04 4.32 -0.58
CA THR A 136 -11.54 5.09 -1.71
C THR A 136 -12.78 4.45 -2.32
N ALA A 137 -13.44 5.13 -3.27
CA ALA A 137 -14.56 4.58 -4.02
C ALA A 137 -14.39 4.85 -5.52
N SER A 138 -14.71 3.86 -6.34
CA SER A 138 -14.69 3.99 -7.81
C SER A 138 -15.85 4.86 -8.28
N ARG A 139 -15.54 5.94 -8.99
CA ARG A 139 -16.49 6.93 -9.54
C ARG A 139 -16.12 7.27 -10.98
N PHE A 140 -16.85 8.17 -11.61
CA PHE A 140 -16.42 8.76 -12.87
C PHE A 140 -16.28 10.28 -12.78
N ALA A 141 -15.34 10.82 -13.54
CA ALA A 141 -15.28 12.23 -13.86
C ALA A 141 -15.77 12.47 -15.29
N SER A 142 -16.46 13.59 -15.52
CA SER A 142 -16.86 14.05 -16.83
C SER A 142 -16.77 15.57 -16.90
N LYS A 143 -16.75 16.13 -18.13
CA LYS A 143 -16.93 17.58 -18.30
C LYS A 143 -18.37 17.95 -17.98
N LYS A 144 -18.58 19.03 -17.20
CA LYS A 144 -19.94 19.54 -16.86
C LYS A 144 -20.79 19.82 -18.08
N ALA A 145 -20.17 20.32 -19.16
CA ALA A 145 -20.84 20.60 -20.42
C ALA A 145 -21.48 19.36 -21.08
N MET A 146 -21.02 18.14 -20.74
CA MET A 146 -21.60 16.89 -21.23
C MET A 146 -22.93 16.53 -20.56
N GLY A 147 -23.28 17.17 -19.43
CA GLY A 147 -24.53 16.93 -18.71
C GLY A 147 -24.66 15.54 -18.06
N ILE A 148 -23.56 14.76 -17.95
CA ILE A 148 -23.54 13.41 -17.39
C ILE A 148 -23.55 13.51 -15.86
N ARG A 149 -24.57 12.93 -15.21
CA ARG A 149 -24.78 13.01 -13.75
C ARG A 149 -24.84 11.65 -13.06
N SER A 150 -25.27 10.62 -13.78
CA SER A 150 -25.43 9.25 -13.30
C SER A 150 -24.68 8.24 -14.18
N ILE A 151 -24.54 7.03 -13.67
CA ILE A 151 -23.94 5.92 -14.45
C ILE A 151 -24.82 5.62 -15.68
N ASP A 152 -26.14 5.76 -15.59
CA ASP A 152 -27.05 5.48 -16.69
C ASP A 152 -26.92 6.51 -17.85
N ASP A 153 -26.46 7.74 -17.57
CA ASP A 153 -26.15 8.75 -18.60
C ASP A 153 -24.94 8.37 -19.45
N LEU A 154 -24.18 7.37 -19.05
CA LEU A 154 -23.03 6.82 -19.82
C LEU A 154 -23.48 5.89 -20.96
N LYS A 155 -24.78 5.61 -21.09
CA LYS A 155 -25.31 4.73 -22.15
C LYS A 155 -24.89 5.18 -23.54
N GLY A 156 -24.30 4.26 -24.31
CA GLY A 156 -23.79 4.48 -25.66
C GLY A 156 -22.57 5.39 -25.75
N LYS A 157 -21.97 5.79 -24.62
CA LYS A 157 -20.82 6.72 -24.62
C LYS A 157 -19.48 5.99 -24.59
N SER A 158 -18.45 6.69 -25.05
CA SER A 158 -17.06 6.27 -24.88
C SER A 158 -16.59 6.59 -23.46
N VAL A 159 -16.09 5.59 -22.75
CA VAL A 159 -15.67 5.70 -21.35
C VAL A 159 -14.29 5.09 -21.20
N VAL A 160 -13.37 5.81 -20.56
CA VAL A 160 -12.01 5.34 -20.33
C VAL A 160 -11.81 4.91 -18.87
N SER A 161 -10.99 3.89 -18.67
CA SER A 161 -10.41 3.54 -17.37
C SER A 161 -8.98 3.01 -17.56
N VAL A 162 -8.25 2.78 -16.47
CA VAL A 162 -6.88 2.29 -16.53
C VAL A 162 -6.87 0.78 -16.74
N ALA A 163 -6.17 0.30 -17.76
CA ALA A 163 -6.00 -1.13 -18.04
C ALA A 163 -5.34 -1.85 -16.84
N GLY A 164 -5.92 -2.98 -16.41
CA GLY A 164 -5.46 -3.75 -15.24
C GLY A 164 -5.88 -3.17 -13.88
N SER A 165 -6.69 -2.11 -13.85
CA SER A 165 -7.32 -1.60 -12.62
C SER A 165 -8.56 -2.43 -12.25
N VAL A 166 -9.03 -2.29 -11.00
CA VAL A 166 -10.33 -2.83 -10.57
C VAL A 166 -11.46 -2.05 -11.25
N ASN A 167 -11.27 -0.75 -11.44
CA ASN A 167 -12.24 0.16 -12.01
C ASN A 167 -12.70 -0.27 -13.43
N ILE A 168 -11.78 -0.74 -14.29
CA ILE A 168 -12.14 -1.20 -15.63
C ILE A 168 -12.99 -2.50 -15.57
N VAL A 169 -12.76 -3.34 -14.56
CA VAL A 169 -13.55 -4.55 -14.34
C VAL A 169 -14.95 -4.19 -13.82
N GLN A 170 -15.01 -3.23 -12.88
CA GLN A 170 -16.29 -2.77 -12.32
C GLN A 170 -17.16 -2.11 -13.38
N ILE A 171 -16.58 -1.22 -14.21
CA ILE A 171 -17.35 -0.59 -15.29
C ILE A 171 -17.83 -1.62 -16.33
N ALA A 172 -17.01 -2.62 -16.68
CA ALA A 172 -17.43 -3.68 -17.60
C ALA A 172 -18.60 -4.49 -17.04
N ARG A 173 -18.56 -4.81 -15.74
CA ARG A 173 -19.66 -5.49 -15.04
C ARG A 173 -20.93 -4.65 -15.07
N VAL A 174 -20.87 -3.39 -14.63
CA VAL A 174 -22.04 -2.48 -14.59
C VAL A 174 -22.59 -2.23 -15.99
N ASN A 175 -21.73 -2.10 -17.00
CA ASN A 175 -22.12 -1.99 -18.40
C ASN A 175 -22.99 -3.18 -18.86
N ALA A 176 -22.56 -4.40 -18.54
CA ALA A 176 -23.30 -5.62 -18.87
C ALA A 176 -24.62 -5.73 -18.08
N GLU A 177 -24.58 -5.51 -16.77
CA GLU A 177 -25.75 -5.63 -15.87
C GLU A 177 -26.85 -4.63 -16.23
N ARG A 178 -26.48 -3.37 -16.52
CA ARG A 178 -27.45 -2.29 -16.84
C ARG A 178 -27.71 -2.13 -18.34
N LYS A 179 -27.04 -2.92 -19.20
CA LYS A 179 -27.17 -2.87 -20.68
C LYS A 179 -26.93 -1.46 -21.22
N LEU A 180 -25.82 -0.84 -20.82
CA LEU A 180 -25.52 0.55 -21.12
C LEU A 180 -24.83 0.74 -22.48
N ASP A 181 -24.35 -0.33 -23.11
CA ASP A 181 -23.69 -0.28 -24.42
C ASP A 181 -22.56 0.75 -24.47
N MET A 182 -21.78 0.85 -23.38
CA MET A 182 -20.63 1.73 -23.30
C MET A 182 -19.47 1.20 -24.13
N ASN A 183 -18.78 2.08 -24.87
CA ASN A 183 -17.49 1.77 -25.48
C ASN A 183 -16.37 1.98 -24.46
N ILE A 184 -15.92 0.89 -23.82
CA ILE A 184 -14.92 0.94 -22.74
C ILE A 184 -13.52 0.90 -23.32
N GLN A 185 -12.71 1.91 -23.01
CA GLN A 185 -11.32 2.08 -23.44
C GLN A 185 -10.35 1.88 -22.27
N GLY A 186 -9.23 1.21 -22.53
CA GLY A 186 -8.15 1.04 -21.55
C GLY A 186 -6.99 2.00 -21.82
N ALA A 187 -6.67 2.85 -20.85
CA ALA A 187 -5.45 3.67 -20.87
C ALA A 187 -4.31 2.99 -20.09
N LYS A 188 -3.07 3.37 -20.38
CA LYS A 188 -1.87 2.86 -19.69
C LYS A 188 -1.86 3.25 -18.20
N ASP A 189 -2.20 4.50 -17.91
CA ASP A 189 -2.18 5.08 -16.56
C ASP A 189 -3.27 6.16 -16.41
N THR A 190 -3.33 6.77 -15.23
CA THR A 190 -4.36 7.77 -14.91
C THR A 190 -4.15 9.09 -15.64
N VAL A 191 -2.92 9.45 -15.98
CA VAL A 191 -2.60 10.69 -16.71
C VAL A 191 -3.07 10.57 -18.15
N GLU A 192 -2.78 9.45 -18.83
CA GLU A 192 -3.29 9.19 -20.19
C GLU A 192 -4.83 9.12 -20.19
N ALA A 193 -5.44 8.42 -19.22
CA ALA A 193 -6.89 8.35 -19.14
C ALA A 193 -7.53 9.74 -18.96
N PHE A 194 -6.96 10.58 -18.12
CA PHE A 194 -7.44 11.94 -17.92
C PHE A 194 -7.26 12.81 -19.17
N LEU A 195 -6.13 12.65 -19.89
CA LEU A 195 -5.91 13.34 -21.17
C LEU A 195 -6.97 12.93 -22.20
N MET A 196 -7.40 11.67 -22.24
CA MET A 196 -8.50 11.24 -23.13
C MET A 196 -9.82 11.94 -22.79
N LEU A 197 -10.09 12.20 -21.50
CA LEU A 197 -11.24 13.00 -21.06
C LEU A 197 -11.06 14.49 -21.43
N GLU A 198 -9.87 15.06 -21.20
CA GLU A 198 -9.58 16.46 -21.53
C GLU A 198 -9.74 16.76 -23.03
N THR A 199 -9.35 15.83 -23.89
CA THR A 199 -9.36 15.96 -25.36
C THR A 199 -10.65 15.43 -26.00
N ASP A 200 -11.69 15.16 -25.24
CA ASP A 200 -13.00 14.65 -25.71
C ASP A 200 -12.94 13.30 -26.45
N ARG A 201 -11.85 12.55 -26.28
CA ARG A 201 -11.73 11.18 -26.79
C ARG A 201 -12.57 10.17 -26.00
N SER A 202 -12.92 10.53 -24.77
CA SER A 202 -13.85 9.81 -23.91
C SER A 202 -14.77 10.78 -23.20
N ALA A 203 -16.05 10.41 -23.05
CA ALA A 203 -17.07 11.22 -22.38
C ALA A 203 -16.92 11.21 -20.85
N ALA A 204 -16.35 10.13 -20.31
CA ALA A 204 -16.07 9.97 -18.89
C ALA A 204 -14.80 9.17 -18.64
N PHE A 205 -14.16 9.44 -17.50
CA PHE A 205 -13.05 8.66 -16.97
C PHE A 205 -13.46 8.03 -15.63
N VAL A 206 -13.45 6.70 -15.57
CA VAL A 206 -13.78 5.92 -14.35
C VAL A 206 -12.51 5.56 -13.62
N MET A 207 -12.40 6.05 -12.38
CA MET A 207 -11.27 5.82 -11.48
C MET A 207 -11.71 6.07 -10.03
N ASP A 208 -10.80 5.87 -9.10
CA ASP A 208 -11.02 6.16 -7.68
C ASP A 208 -11.15 7.67 -7.44
N ASP A 209 -12.09 8.05 -6.61
CA ASP A 209 -12.50 9.43 -6.37
C ASP A 209 -11.35 10.36 -5.98
N VAL A 210 -10.43 9.89 -5.14
CA VAL A 210 -9.23 10.65 -4.75
C VAL A 210 -8.34 10.95 -5.96
N GLN A 211 -8.11 9.99 -6.86
CA GLN A 211 -7.28 10.19 -8.05
C GLN A 211 -7.98 11.10 -9.07
N LEU A 212 -9.30 10.97 -9.24
CA LEU A 212 -10.09 11.89 -10.06
C LEU A 212 -10.00 13.32 -9.51
N SER A 213 -10.17 13.50 -8.21
CA SER A 213 -10.11 14.82 -7.55
C SER A 213 -8.74 15.49 -7.77
N VAL A 214 -7.66 14.73 -7.63
CA VAL A 214 -6.29 15.21 -7.82
C VAL A 214 -6.03 15.60 -9.28
N LEU A 215 -6.41 14.76 -10.24
CA LEU A 215 -6.21 15.05 -11.66
C LEU A 215 -7.02 16.25 -12.12
N ILE A 216 -8.26 16.40 -11.63
CA ILE A 216 -9.08 17.59 -11.87
C ILE A 216 -8.39 18.84 -11.30
N ALA A 217 -7.90 18.79 -10.06
CA ALA A 217 -7.17 19.91 -9.46
C ALA A 217 -5.90 20.29 -10.23
N LEU A 218 -5.25 19.32 -10.86
CA LEU A 218 -4.06 19.52 -11.70
C LEU A 218 -4.39 19.98 -13.13
N SER A 219 -5.65 19.95 -13.57
CA SER A 219 -6.06 20.36 -14.90
C SER A 219 -5.94 21.87 -15.13
N LYS A 220 -6.08 22.31 -16.36
CA LYS A 220 -6.06 23.75 -16.71
C LYS A 220 -7.30 24.49 -16.20
N ASP A 221 -8.45 23.82 -16.20
CA ASP A 221 -9.73 24.36 -15.75
C ASP A 221 -10.44 23.33 -14.85
N PRO A 222 -10.11 23.28 -13.56
CA PRO A 222 -10.78 22.37 -12.61
C PRO A 222 -12.29 22.57 -12.53
N ALA A 223 -12.78 23.79 -12.78
CA ALA A 223 -14.20 24.11 -12.70
C ALA A 223 -15.03 23.46 -13.82
N ALA A 224 -14.39 23.07 -14.94
CA ALA A 224 -15.04 22.41 -16.07
C ALA A 224 -15.48 20.97 -15.78
N TYR A 225 -14.96 20.34 -14.73
CA TYR A 225 -15.20 18.92 -14.43
C TYR A 225 -16.14 18.72 -13.25
N THR A 226 -16.73 17.53 -13.21
CA THR A 226 -17.50 17.01 -12.08
C THR A 226 -17.16 15.54 -11.84
N ILE A 227 -17.29 15.10 -10.58
CA ILE A 227 -17.19 13.68 -10.19
C ILE A 227 -18.61 13.22 -9.86
N SER A 228 -18.96 11.99 -10.25
CA SER A 228 -20.28 11.41 -9.97
C SER A 228 -20.55 11.29 -8.48
N GLY A 229 -21.80 11.50 -8.07
CA GLY A 229 -22.24 11.15 -6.73
C GLY A 229 -22.38 9.62 -6.54
N GLU A 230 -22.72 8.91 -7.60
CA GLU A 230 -22.86 7.45 -7.63
C GLU A 230 -21.50 6.77 -7.78
N ALA A 231 -21.28 5.68 -7.05
CA ALA A 231 -20.08 4.84 -7.14
C ALA A 231 -20.38 3.53 -7.89
N PHE A 232 -19.35 2.95 -8.53
CA PHE A 232 -19.46 1.66 -9.25
C PHE A 232 -19.43 0.44 -8.32
N GLY A 233 -19.14 0.62 -7.05
CA GLY A 233 -19.05 -0.44 -6.04
C GLY A 233 -18.91 0.12 -4.63
N PRO A 234 -18.76 -0.75 -3.63
CA PRO A 234 -18.47 -0.35 -2.26
C PRO A 234 -17.08 0.33 -2.17
N PRO A 235 -16.79 1.04 -1.07
CA PRO A 235 -15.44 1.54 -0.80
C PRO A 235 -14.41 0.42 -0.83
N GLU A 236 -13.20 0.71 -1.29
CA GLU A 236 -12.11 -0.24 -1.49
C GLU A 236 -10.86 0.21 -0.73
N PRO A 237 -10.20 -0.69 0.05
CA PRO A 237 -8.95 -0.38 0.68
C PRO A 237 -7.78 -0.46 -0.30
N TYR A 238 -6.78 0.43 -0.15
CA TYR A 238 -5.47 0.30 -0.79
C TYR A 238 -4.46 -0.32 0.18
N GLY A 239 -3.62 -1.21 -0.32
CA GLY A 239 -2.51 -1.79 0.42
C GLY A 239 -1.22 -1.81 -0.38
N ILE A 240 -0.10 -1.64 0.31
CA ILE A 240 1.22 -1.93 -0.24
C ILE A 240 1.31 -3.42 -0.49
N MET A 241 1.64 -3.82 -1.72
CA MET A 241 1.68 -5.21 -2.13
C MET A 241 3.06 -5.81 -1.91
N LEU A 242 3.10 -7.06 -1.48
CA LEU A 242 4.31 -7.85 -1.28
C LEU A 242 4.07 -9.30 -1.71
N ARG A 243 5.15 -10.12 -1.79
CA ARG A 243 5.03 -11.53 -2.19
C ARG A 243 4.17 -12.31 -1.22
N LYS A 244 3.35 -13.20 -1.79
CA LYS A 244 2.57 -14.16 -1.02
C LYS A 244 3.49 -15.22 -0.38
N ASN A 245 3.09 -15.74 0.76
CA ASN A 245 3.80 -16.79 1.50
C ASN A 245 5.21 -16.39 2.02
N ASP A 246 5.46 -15.10 2.19
CA ASP A 246 6.67 -14.56 2.78
C ASP A 246 6.37 -14.04 4.21
N GLY A 247 6.16 -14.99 5.13
CA GLY A 247 5.71 -14.68 6.50
C GLY A 247 6.63 -13.72 7.25
N PRO A 248 7.96 -13.95 7.30
CA PRO A 248 8.88 -13.05 8.01
C PRO A 248 8.87 -11.62 7.46
N PHE A 249 8.90 -11.45 6.14
CA PHE A 249 8.85 -10.12 5.53
C PHE A 249 7.50 -9.45 5.77
N LYS A 250 6.39 -10.19 5.58
CA LYS A 250 5.04 -9.65 5.87
C LYS A 250 4.91 -9.21 7.32
N ALA A 251 5.39 -10.01 8.28
CA ALA A 251 5.33 -9.66 9.69
C ALA A 251 6.11 -8.37 10.02
N LEU A 252 7.27 -8.15 9.39
CA LEU A 252 8.03 -6.89 9.51
C LEU A 252 7.24 -5.72 8.95
N VAL A 253 6.70 -5.86 7.73
CA VAL A 253 5.93 -4.81 7.04
C VAL A 253 4.66 -4.46 7.81
N ASP A 254 3.91 -5.46 8.28
CA ASP A 254 2.67 -5.25 9.02
C ASP A 254 2.92 -4.56 10.37
N ARG A 255 3.95 -4.97 11.10
CA ARG A 255 4.34 -4.31 12.35
C ARG A 255 4.73 -2.85 12.09
N THR A 256 5.58 -2.61 11.08
CA THR A 256 6.04 -1.26 10.74
C THR A 256 4.88 -0.35 10.33
N THR A 257 3.97 -0.83 9.49
CA THR A 257 2.80 -0.04 9.05
C THR A 257 1.80 0.17 10.19
N ALA A 258 1.57 -0.82 11.06
CA ALA A 258 0.70 -0.68 12.21
C ALA A 258 1.24 0.35 13.22
N ASP A 259 2.54 0.33 13.50
CA ASP A 259 3.19 1.30 14.39
C ASP A 259 3.12 2.72 13.80
N LEU A 260 3.39 2.86 12.50
CA LEU A 260 3.28 4.13 11.77
C LEU A 260 1.84 4.68 11.84
N TYR A 261 0.83 3.86 11.53
CA TYR A 261 -0.56 4.30 11.44
C TYR A 261 -1.14 4.72 12.79
N ARG A 262 -0.69 4.12 13.89
CA ARG A 262 -1.07 4.52 15.25
C ARG A 262 -0.27 5.71 15.79
N SER A 263 0.76 6.16 15.07
CA SER A 263 1.59 7.28 15.46
C SER A 263 1.08 8.60 14.88
N PRO A 264 1.43 9.77 15.46
CA PRO A 264 1.12 11.07 14.85
C PRO A 264 1.78 11.29 13.48
N GLU A 265 2.80 10.50 13.14
CA GLU A 265 3.57 10.66 11.91
C GLU A 265 2.74 10.40 10.67
N ILE A 266 1.81 9.43 10.69
CA ILE A 266 0.93 9.18 9.54
C ILE A 266 0.05 10.38 9.22
N THR A 267 -0.42 11.12 10.24
CA THR A 267 -1.18 12.35 10.04
C THR A 267 -0.32 13.43 9.39
N THR A 268 0.95 13.52 9.76
CA THR A 268 1.91 14.44 9.14
C THR A 268 2.15 14.09 7.68
N ILE A 269 2.36 12.80 7.36
CA ILE A 269 2.51 12.31 5.99
C ILE A 269 1.23 12.56 5.19
N TYR A 270 0.04 12.29 5.76
CA TYR A 270 -1.22 12.56 5.11
C TYR A 270 -1.39 14.04 4.75
N ARG A 271 -1.20 14.95 5.73
CA ARG A 271 -1.30 16.39 5.52
C ARG A 271 -0.34 16.90 4.46
N LYS A 272 0.90 16.37 4.44
CA LYS A 272 1.88 16.72 3.41
C LYS A 272 1.33 16.50 2.00
N TRP A 273 0.63 15.38 1.75
CA TRP A 273 0.24 14.96 0.40
C TRP A 273 -1.19 15.33 0.01
N PHE A 274 -2.07 15.60 0.97
CA PHE A 274 -3.50 15.84 0.71
C PHE A 274 -4.00 17.21 1.17
N GLU A 275 -3.32 17.83 2.14
CA GLU A 275 -3.77 19.07 2.77
C GLU A 275 -2.70 20.18 2.73
N SER A 276 -1.67 20.03 1.91
CA SER A 276 -0.60 21.01 1.70
C SER A 276 -0.26 21.15 0.22
N PRO A 277 0.41 22.23 -0.21
CA PRO A 277 0.91 22.36 -1.56
C PRO A 277 1.94 21.27 -1.89
N VAL A 278 1.71 20.50 -2.96
CA VAL A 278 2.58 19.39 -3.40
C VAL A 278 3.10 19.58 -4.83
N PRO A 279 4.27 19.01 -5.14
CA PRO A 279 4.80 19.02 -6.50
C PRO A 279 3.84 18.26 -7.45
N PRO A 280 3.91 18.51 -8.79
CA PRO A 280 4.82 19.45 -9.43
C PRO A 280 4.33 20.90 -9.45
N LYS A 281 3.05 21.18 -9.20
CA LYS A 281 2.42 22.50 -9.37
C LYS A 281 2.24 23.30 -8.07
N GLY A 282 2.61 22.74 -6.91
CA GLY A 282 2.39 23.41 -5.62
C GLY A 282 0.89 23.54 -5.27
N ILE A 283 0.05 22.61 -5.69
CA ILE A 283 -1.39 22.63 -5.45
C ILE A 283 -1.71 21.89 -4.15
N ASN A 284 -2.52 22.49 -3.30
CA ASN A 284 -3.16 21.83 -2.17
C ASN A 284 -4.48 21.20 -2.66
N TYR A 285 -4.62 19.89 -2.52
CA TYR A 285 -5.82 19.18 -2.95
C TYR A 285 -7.01 19.38 -2.01
N ASN A 286 -6.77 19.89 -0.78
CA ASN A 286 -7.80 20.09 0.24
C ASN A 286 -8.67 18.83 0.43
N PHE A 287 -8.06 17.69 0.50
CA PHE A 287 -8.71 16.39 0.60
C PHE A 287 -8.57 15.87 2.04
N PRO A 288 -9.57 16.11 2.92
CA PRO A 288 -9.49 15.72 4.32
C PRO A 288 -9.58 14.19 4.49
N MET A 289 -8.93 13.68 5.53
CA MET A 289 -8.96 12.26 5.88
C MET A 289 -10.40 11.82 6.21
N SER A 290 -10.90 10.80 5.50
CA SER A 290 -12.24 10.24 5.72
C SER A 290 -12.36 9.51 7.06
N ALA A 291 -13.60 9.23 7.50
CA ALA A 291 -13.87 8.46 8.72
C ALA A 291 -13.32 7.03 8.58
N GLU A 292 -13.54 6.39 7.43
CA GLU A 292 -13.05 5.04 7.13
C GLU A 292 -11.52 4.95 7.19
N LEU A 293 -10.81 5.98 6.70
CA LEU A 293 -9.35 6.01 6.79
C LEU A 293 -8.85 6.22 8.21
N LYS A 294 -9.53 7.06 9.00
CA LYS A 294 -9.23 7.22 10.43
C LYS A 294 -9.44 5.92 11.19
N HIS A 295 -10.53 5.19 10.88
CA HIS A 295 -10.79 3.87 11.44
C HIS A 295 -9.68 2.87 11.05
N ALA A 296 -9.28 2.83 9.76
CA ALA A 296 -8.18 1.99 9.27
C ALA A 296 -6.86 2.23 10.01
N PHE A 297 -6.55 3.48 10.36
CA PHE A 297 -5.34 3.80 11.11
C PHE A 297 -5.43 3.44 12.59
N ALA A 298 -6.59 3.55 13.20
CA ALA A 298 -6.82 3.11 14.57
C ALA A 298 -6.78 1.57 14.70
N HIS A 299 -7.26 0.86 13.66
CA HIS A 299 -7.39 -0.60 13.60
C HIS A 299 -6.68 -1.17 12.36
N PRO A 300 -5.32 -1.11 12.29
CA PRO A 300 -4.59 -1.55 11.10
C PRO A 300 -4.92 -3.00 10.74
N THR A 301 -5.31 -3.21 9.49
CA THR A 301 -5.68 -4.51 8.94
C THR A 301 -5.39 -4.57 7.44
N ASP A 302 -5.12 -5.77 6.92
CA ASP A 302 -5.04 -6.09 5.50
C ASP A 302 -6.31 -6.78 4.97
N SER A 303 -7.43 -6.61 5.68
CA SER A 303 -8.71 -7.19 5.24
C SER A 303 -9.10 -6.68 3.85
N PRO A 304 -9.51 -7.57 2.92
CA PRO A 304 -10.08 -7.15 1.63
C PRO A 304 -11.56 -6.78 1.75
N ASP A 305 -12.17 -6.97 2.92
CA ASP A 305 -13.59 -6.70 3.16
C ASP A 305 -13.80 -5.21 3.49
N PRO A 306 -14.59 -4.46 2.70
CA PRO A 306 -14.93 -3.06 3.00
C PRO A 306 -15.57 -2.86 4.39
N ALA A 307 -16.23 -3.87 4.94
CA ALA A 307 -16.86 -3.77 6.26
C ALA A 307 -15.84 -3.61 7.40
N ALA A 308 -14.58 -4.04 7.18
CA ALA A 308 -13.49 -3.89 8.16
C ALA A 308 -13.02 -2.43 8.34
N TYR A 309 -13.54 -1.48 7.56
CA TYR A 309 -13.14 -0.07 7.54
C TYR A 309 -14.28 0.88 7.95
N LYS A 310 -15.32 0.33 8.56
CA LYS A 310 -16.47 1.09 9.08
C LYS A 310 -16.56 0.93 10.58
N ASP A 311 -17.10 1.97 11.24
CA ASP A 311 -17.47 1.92 12.66
C ASP A 311 -18.71 1.04 12.88
#